data_9e47b851b11c65ac5f189f39a1c8082e
#
_entry.id   9e47b851b11c65ac5f189f39a1c8082e
#
_cell.length_a   1.000
_cell.length_b   1.000
_cell.length_c   1.000
_cell.angle_alpha   90.00
_cell.angle_beta   90.00
_cell.angle_gamma   90.00
#
_symmetry.space_group_name_H-M   'P 1'
#
loop_
_entity.id
_entity.type
_entity.pdbx_description
1 polymer ?
#
loop_
_entity_poly.entity_id
_entity_poly.type
_entity_poly.pdbx_seq_one_letter_code
_entity_poly.pdbx_strand_id
1 'polypeptide(L)'
;VEALEHPIPEQTLRRIPLYHQILAEMQTRGEAYVSSRHLAQFFRIDDTQVRKDVSLIGYKGKPKAGYSILGLKMAIEEFLGINHENTAILIGAGRLGSALSQYPGLALYGLRLVAIFDNDPARTGSVLGAFTILPMESLQRVVRSFDVAIAIVCVPKDAAQSVASRVASLGIKAIWNFSPTQLTVPSDIIVRNENIAMGLAILSHYMKRRKKDDLSATAATIQNPPLPTDPVHP
;
A
#
# COMPACT_ATOMS: atom_id res chain seq x y z
N VAL A 1 26.15 -3.82 -3.50
CA VAL A 1 24.76 -4.34 -3.47
C VAL A 1 24.65 -5.25 -4.68
N GLU A 2 24.73 -6.58 -4.47
CA GLU A 2 24.48 -7.55 -5.53
C GLU A 2 23.05 -7.36 -6.03
N ALA A 3 22.91 -7.09 -7.32
CA ALA A 3 21.62 -7.04 -7.97
C ALA A 3 20.92 -8.40 -7.75
N LEU A 4 19.73 -8.38 -7.17
CA LEU A 4 18.90 -9.57 -7.05
C LEU A 4 18.67 -10.14 -8.46
N GLU A 5 19.22 -11.31 -8.74
CA GLU A 5 19.15 -11.97 -10.06
C GLU A 5 17.72 -12.31 -10.49
N HIS A 6 16.72 -12.17 -9.59
CA HIS A 6 15.31 -12.43 -9.88
C HIS A 6 14.43 -11.31 -9.34
N PRO A 7 13.41 -10.87 -10.10
CA PRO A 7 12.46 -9.87 -9.61
C PRO A 7 11.71 -10.43 -8.39
N ILE A 8 11.61 -9.60 -7.34
CA ILE A 8 10.88 -9.98 -6.13
C ILE A 8 9.41 -10.12 -6.46
N PRO A 9 8.76 -11.24 -6.07
CA PRO A 9 7.34 -11.42 -6.33
C PRO A 9 6.51 -10.29 -5.71
N GLU A 10 5.55 -9.75 -6.48
CA GLU A 10 4.70 -8.65 -6.01
C GLU A 10 3.95 -8.99 -4.71
N GLN A 11 3.56 -10.24 -4.54
CA GLN A 11 2.94 -10.75 -3.32
C GLN A 11 3.85 -10.55 -2.08
N THR A 12 5.14 -10.77 -2.22
CA THR A 12 6.14 -10.52 -1.18
C THR A 12 6.27 -9.03 -0.90
N LEU A 13 6.39 -8.19 -1.94
CA LEU A 13 6.44 -6.73 -1.81
C LEU A 13 5.19 -6.16 -1.11
N ARG A 14 4.04 -6.78 -1.27
CA ARG A 14 2.80 -6.40 -0.57
C ARG A 14 2.80 -6.78 0.91
N ARG A 15 3.49 -7.87 1.30
CA ARG A 15 3.55 -8.33 2.69
C ARG A 15 4.59 -7.61 3.53
N ILE A 16 5.72 -7.25 2.95
CA ILE A 16 6.83 -6.63 3.70
C ILE A 16 6.42 -5.35 4.46
N PRO A 17 5.67 -4.39 3.87
CA PRO A 17 5.15 -3.25 4.62
C PRO A 17 4.24 -3.63 5.78
N LEU A 18 3.46 -4.71 5.64
CA LEU A 18 2.59 -5.20 6.71
C LEU A 18 3.40 -5.82 7.86
N TYR A 19 4.51 -6.50 7.55
CA TYR A 19 5.45 -6.94 8.60
C TYR A 19 6.00 -5.75 9.37
N HIS A 20 6.43 -4.68 8.67
CA HIS A 20 6.92 -3.47 9.30
C HIS A 20 5.92 -2.87 10.29
N GLN A 21 4.64 -2.77 9.89
CA GLN A 21 3.58 -2.24 10.74
C GLN A 21 3.41 -3.08 12.03
N ILE A 22 3.33 -4.41 11.91
CA ILE A 22 3.18 -5.30 13.06
C ILE A 22 4.41 -5.24 13.98
N LEU A 23 5.61 -5.20 13.40
CA LEU A 23 6.84 -5.06 14.18
C LEU A 23 6.88 -3.73 14.94
N ALA A 24 6.37 -2.64 14.37
CA ALA A 24 6.26 -1.35 15.05
C ALA A 24 5.28 -1.44 16.24
N GLU A 25 4.14 -2.10 16.07
CA GLU A 25 3.19 -2.34 17.17
C GLU A 25 3.76 -3.23 18.28
N MET A 26 4.51 -4.29 17.93
CA MET A 26 5.19 -5.15 18.91
C MET A 26 6.28 -4.41 19.66
N GLN A 27 7.03 -3.54 18.96
CA GLN A 27 8.05 -2.70 19.57
C GLN A 27 7.44 -1.74 20.61
N THR A 28 6.27 -1.14 20.36
CA THR A 28 5.58 -0.28 21.34
C THR A 28 5.11 -1.04 22.58
N ARG A 29 4.90 -2.36 22.47
CA ARG A 29 4.57 -3.25 23.61
C ARG A 29 5.82 -3.71 24.37
N GLY A 30 7.01 -3.30 23.96
CA GLY A 30 8.29 -3.69 24.59
C GLY A 30 8.79 -5.09 24.21
N GLU A 31 8.22 -5.69 23.16
CA GLU A 31 8.68 -7.00 22.67
C GLU A 31 10.05 -6.85 21.97
N ALA A 32 10.99 -7.75 22.23
CA ALA A 32 12.35 -7.69 21.65
C ALA A 32 12.54 -8.66 20.48
N TYR A 33 11.83 -9.79 20.48
CA TYR A 33 11.96 -10.85 19.48
C TYR A 33 10.59 -11.36 19.03
N VAL A 34 10.53 -11.82 17.78
CA VAL A 34 9.35 -12.44 17.18
C VAL A 34 9.72 -13.69 16.39
N SER A 35 8.91 -14.75 16.47
CA SER A 35 9.09 -15.96 15.66
C SER A 35 8.40 -15.82 14.29
N SER A 36 8.91 -16.56 13.27
CA SER A 36 8.22 -16.66 11.98
C SER A 36 6.78 -17.16 12.11
N ARG A 37 6.54 -18.12 13.04
CA ARG A 37 5.22 -18.63 13.34
C ARG A 37 4.27 -17.56 13.89
N HIS A 38 4.75 -16.71 14.78
CA HIS A 38 3.96 -15.60 15.33
C HIS A 38 3.60 -14.58 14.25
N LEU A 39 4.56 -14.16 13.42
CA LEU A 39 4.26 -13.30 12.28
C LEU A 39 3.27 -13.94 11.29
N ALA A 40 3.42 -15.24 11.00
CA ALA A 40 2.54 -15.96 10.09
C ALA A 40 1.06 -15.96 10.53
N GLN A 41 0.80 -15.96 11.83
CA GLN A 41 -0.56 -15.93 12.39
C GLN A 41 -1.32 -14.64 12.03
N PHE A 42 -0.65 -13.48 12.04
CA PHE A 42 -1.27 -12.21 11.67
C PHE A 42 -1.78 -12.21 10.22
N PHE A 43 -1.07 -12.90 9.33
CA PHE A 43 -1.36 -12.90 7.89
C PHE A 43 -2.07 -14.15 7.41
N ARG A 44 -2.33 -15.13 8.30
CA ARG A 44 -2.91 -16.44 7.97
C ARG A 44 -2.16 -17.13 6.83
N ILE A 45 -0.84 -17.08 6.88
CA ILE A 45 0.08 -17.74 5.92
C ILE A 45 0.94 -18.78 6.66
N ASP A 46 1.64 -19.60 5.88
CA ASP A 46 2.62 -20.55 6.42
C ASP A 46 3.86 -19.82 6.94
N ASP A 47 4.45 -20.29 8.02
CA ASP A 47 5.66 -19.70 8.61
C ASP A 47 6.89 -19.87 7.74
N THR A 48 6.88 -20.84 6.81
CA THR A 48 7.89 -21.00 5.77
C THR A 48 7.86 -19.84 4.78
N GLN A 49 6.66 -19.31 4.48
CA GLN A 49 6.53 -18.12 3.64
C GLN A 49 7.16 -16.89 4.31
N VAL A 50 6.93 -16.68 5.60
CA VAL A 50 7.58 -15.61 6.36
C VAL A 50 9.11 -15.74 6.29
N ARG A 51 9.64 -16.96 6.48
CA ARG A 51 11.10 -17.20 6.37
C ARG A 51 11.63 -16.86 4.98
N LYS A 52 10.91 -17.23 3.92
CA LYS A 52 11.28 -16.89 2.54
C LYS A 52 11.28 -15.38 2.31
N ASP A 53 10.21 -14.69 2.74
CA ASP A 53 10.10 -13.24 2.60
C ASP A 53 11.23 -12.51 3.35
N VAL A 54 11.52 -12.91 4.59
CA VAL A 54 12.61 -12.32 5.40
C VAL A 54 13.98 -12.63 4.80
N SER A 55 14.16 -13.82 4.21
CA SER A 55 15.41 -14.15 3.51
C SER A 55 15.63 -13.29 2.26
N LEU A 56 14.55 -12.98 1.52
CA LEU A 56 14.62 -12.12 0.33
C LEU A 56 15.07 -10.68 0.64
N ILE A 57 14.76 -10.16 1.83
CA ILE A 57 15.26 -8.86 2.29
C ILE A 57 16.66 -8.93 2.91
N GLY A 58 17.32 -10.09 2.85
CA GLY A 58 18.69 -10.28 3.34
C GLY A 58 18.82 -10.40 4.87
N TYR A 59 17.73 -10.51 5.63
CA TYR A 59 17.79 -10.59 7.08
C TYR A 59 17.76 -12.04 7.59
N LYS A 60 18.58 -12.33 8.62
CA LYS A 60 18.68 -13.66 9.24
C LYS A 60 18.28 -13.60 10.70
N GLY A 61 17.40 -14.49 11.12
CA GLY A 61 17.04 -14.67 12.52
C GLY A 61 18.10 -15.42 13.32
N LYS A 62 17.97 -15.38 14.65
CA LYS A 62 18.78 -16.18 15.55
C LYS A 62 18.13 -17.53 15.82
N PRO A 63 18.86 -18.65 15.77
CA PRO A 63 18.34 -19.98 16.11
C PRO A 63 17.66 -19.95 17.51
N LYS A 64 16.49 -20.56 17.62
CA LYS A 64 15.66 -20.65 18.84
C LYS A 64 15.10 -19.33 19.39
N ALA A 65 15.62 -18.16 18.99
CA ALA A 65 15.13 -16.85 19.42
C ALA A 65 14.19 -16.19 18.41
N GLY A 66 14.31 -16.51 17.11
CA GLY A 66 13.57 -15.86 16.04
C GLY A 66 14.26 -14.59 15.53
N TYR A 67 13.48 -13.59 15.16
CA TYR A 67 13.94 -12.32 14.60
C TYR A 67 13.95 -11.24 15.68
N SER A 68 15.02 -10.47 15.79
CA SER A 68 15.00 -9.23 16.56
C SER A 68 14.02 -8.27 15.90
N ILE A 69 13.05 -7.76 16.64
CA ILE A 69 12.03 -6.83 16.15
C ILE A 69 12.68 -5.58 15.58
N LEU A 70 13.58 -4.96 16.33
CA LEU A 70 14.33 -3.78 15.87
C LEU A 70 15.16 -4.09 14.63
N GLY A 71 15.93 -5.19 14.63
CA GLY A 71 16.80 -5.54 13.52
C GLY A 71 16.02 -5.88 12.23
N LEU A 72 14.92 -6.63 12.34
CA LEU A 72 14.09 -6.95 11.18
C LEU A 72 13.37 -5.71 10.64
N LYS A 73 12.89 -4.82 11.54
CA LYS A 73 12.25 -3.56 11.15
C LYS A 73 13.23 -2.68 10.36
N MET A 74 14.46 -2.50 10.85
CA MET A 74 15.50 -1.74 10.14
C MET A 74 15.85 -2.35 8.78
N ALA A 75 15.96 -3.67 8.69
CA ALA A 75 16.22 -4.36 7.42
C ALA A 75 15.07 -4.16 6.41
N ILE A 76 13.82 -4.13 6.88
CA ILE A 76 12.66 -3.82 6.04
C ILE A 76 12.71 -2.35 5.57
N GLU A 77 13.03 -1.42 6.45
CA GLU A 77 13.15 0.01 6.12
C GLU A 77 14.21 0.25 5.04
N GLU A 78 15.38 -0.39 5.18
CA GLU A 78 16.46 -0.34 4.18
C GLU A 78 16.03 -0.96 2.86
N PHE A 79 15.42 -2.14 2.89
CA PHE A 79 14.95 -2.85 1.71
C PHE A 79 13.89 -2.07 0.93
N LEU A 80 12.95 -1.42 1.63
CA LEU A 80 11.89 -0.62 1.01
C LEU A 80 12.36 0.79 0.64
N GLY A 81 13.55 1.22 1.08
CA GLY A 81 14.06 2.58 0.88
C GLY A 81 13.27 3.65 1.63
N ILE A 82 12.55 3.29 2.69
CA ILE A 82 11.73 4.22 3.47
C ILE A 82 12.50 4.89 4.61
N ASN A 83 13.74 4.51 4.83
CA ASN A 83 14.73 5.18 5.68
C ASN A 83 15.29 6.47 5.04
N HIS A 84 15.01 6.70 3.77
CA HIS A 84 15.33 7.93 3.04
C HIS A 84 14.08 8.74 2.78
N GLU A 85 14.20 10.07 2.86
CA GLU A 85 13.09 10.95 2.57
C GLU A 85 12.93 11.13 1.04
N ASN A 86 11.79 10.69 0.51
CA ASN A 86 11.41 10.88 -0.88
C ASN A 86 10.51 12.12 -1.01
N THR A 87 10.96 13.09 -1.76
CA THR A 87 10.20 14.32 -2.00
C THR A 87 9.09 14.08 -3.01
N ALA A 88 7.87 14.48 -2.67
CA ALA A 88 6.69 14.27 -3.49
C ALA A 88 5.88 15.54 -3.73
N ILE A 89 5.16 15.57 -4.84
CA ILE A 89 4.10 16.53 -5.14
C ILE A 89 2.77 15.80 -5.31
N LEU A 90 1.68 16.51 -5.05
CA LEU A 90 0.32 16.01 -5.30
C LEU A 90 -0.35 16.89 -6.35
N ILE A 91 -0.96 16.26 -7.35
CA ILE A 91 -1.68 16.92 -8.44
C ILE A 91 -3.13 16.47 -8.41
N GLY A 92 -4.04 17.44 -8.23
CA GLY A 92 -5.47 17.25 -8.04
C GLY A 92 -5.88 17.36 -6.57
N ALA A 93 -6.25 18.58 -6.14
CA ALA A 93 -6.71 18.91 -4.78
C ALA A 93 -8.22 18.67 -4.58
N GLY A 94 -8.79 17.69 -5.30
CA GLY A 94 -10.16 17.21 -5.09
C GLY A 94 -10.30 16.46 -3.75
N ARG A 95 -11.47 15.84 -3.51
CA ARG A 95 -11.75 15.15 -2.25
C ARG A 95 -10.67 14.11 -1.88
N LEU A 96 -10.25 13.28 -2.83
CA LEU A 96 -9.24 12.25 -2.59
C LEU A 96 -7.85 12.86 -2.36
N GLY A 97 -7.41 13.77 -3.23
CA GLY A 97 -6.12 14.42 -3.07
C GLY A 97 -6.01 15.21 -1.77
N SER A 98 -7.09 15.91 -1.37
CA SER A 98 -7.15 16.59 -0.07
C SER A 98 -7.01 15.64 1.11
N ALA A 99 -7.68 14.49 1.07
CA ALA A 99 -7.55 13.48 2.12
C ALA A 99 -6.14 12.88 2.17
N LEU A 100 -5.57 12.52 1.02
CA LEU A 100 -4.22 11.99 0.92
C LEU A 100 -3.15 12.98 1.39
N SER A 101 -3.28 14.25 1.05
CA SER A 101 -2.29 15.27 1.44
C SER A 101 -2.16 15.45 2.95
N GLN A 102 -3.18 15.07 3.71
CA GLN A 102 -3.23 15.15 5.17
C GLN A 102 -3.04 13.79 5.84
N TYR A 103 -2.80 12.72 5.07
CA TYR A 103 -2.67 11.37 5.62
C TYR A 103 -1.29 11.17 6.28
N PRO A 104 -1.24 10.95 7.61
CA PRO A 104 0.02 10.82 8.34
C PRO A 104 0.88 9.64 7.89
N GLY A 105 0.24 8.61 7.32
CA GLY A 105 0.92 7.41 6.82
C GLY A 105 1.94 7.68 5.73
N LEU A 106 1.84 8.78 4.98
CA LEU A 106 2.83 9.12 3.95
C LEU A 106 4.22 9.32 4.56
N ALA A 107 4.31 10.07 5.66
CA ALA A 107 5.56 10.32 6.36
C ALA A 107 6.16 9.04 6.98
N LEU A 108 5.32 8.09 7.42
CA LEU A 108 5.79 6.80 7.97
C LEU A 108 6.54 5.96 6.93
N TYR A 109 6.27 6.17 5.65
CA TYR A 109 6.95 5.51 4.54
C TYR A 109 7.95 6.41 3.83
N GLY A 110 8.51 7.41 4.55
CA GLY A 110 9.58 8.27 4.05
C GLY A 110 9.16 9.22 2.93
N LEU A 111 7.85 9.56 2.81
CA LEU A 111 7.38 10.47 1.77
C LEU A 111 7.10 11.85 2.37
N ARG A 112 7.80 12.86 1.87
CA ARG A 112 7.61 14.26 2.21
C ARG A 112 6.88 15.00 1.08
N LEU A 113 5.64 15.37 1.31
CA LEU A 113 4.89 16.23 0.40
C LEU A 113 5.45 17.66 0.47
N VAL A 114 5.75 18.28 -0.67
CA VAL A 114 6.32 19.65 -0.74
C VAL A 114 5.38 20.64 -1.42
N ALA A 115 4.47 20.20 -2.28
CA ALA A 115 3.48 21.07 -2.92
C ALA A 115 2.25 20.30 -3.37
N ILE A 116 1.14 21.03 -3.47
CA ILE A 116 -0.14 20.55 -3.98
C ILE A 116 -0.54 21.44 -5.16
N PHE A 117 -0.99 20.83 -6.26
CA PHE A 117 -1.39 21.50 -7.48
C PHE A 117 -2.84 21.19 -7.85
N ASP A 118 -3.52 22.17 -8.41
CA ASP A 118 -4.81 21.99 -9.07
C ASP A 118 -4.89 22.94 -10.28
N ASN A 119 -5.76 22.62 -11.24
CA ASN A 119 -6.07 23.47 -12.37
C ASN A 119 -7.38 24.27 -12.20
N ASP A 120 -8.15 23.98 -11.13
CA ASP A 120 -9.39 24.65 -10.82
C ASP A 120 -9.09 26.03 -10.16
N PRO A 121 -9.45 27.16 -10.82
CA PRO A 121 -9.23 28.49 -10.24
C PRO A 121 -9.94 28.70 -8.88
N ALA A 122 -11.03 27.94 -8.62
CA ALA A 122 -11.73 28.04 -7.35
C ALA A 122 -10.94 27.39 -6.19
N ARG A 123 -9.98 26.55 -6.48
CA ARG A 123 -9.12 25.88 -5.47
C ARG A 123 -7.74 26.51 -5.39
N THR A 124 -7.21 26.94 -6.52
CA THR A 124 -5.88 27.55 -6.59
C THR A 124 -5.81 28.78 -5.68
N GLY A 125 -4.75 28.87 -4.88
CA GLY A 125 -4.56 29.93 -3.88
C GLY A 125 -5.23 29.65 -2.53
N SER A 126 -6.13 28.67 -2.43
CA SER A 126 -6.69 28.28 -1.14
C SER A 126 -5.71 27.44 -0.32
N VAL A 127 -5.93 27.39 0.99
CA VAL A 127 -5.09 26.66 1.94
C VAL A 127 -5.66 25.28 2.19
N LEU A 128 -4.81 24.25 2.13
CA LEU A 128 -5.14 22.87 2.44
C LEU A 128 -4.11 22.30 3.42
N GLY A 129 -4.48 22.18 4.69
CA GLY A 129 -3.53 21.82 5.75
C GLY A 129 -2.38 22.85 5.85
N ALA A 130 -1.15 22.38 5.68
CA ALA A 130 0.05 23.23 5.70
C ALA A 130 0.41 23.81 4.32
N PHE A 131 -0.39 23.55 3.27
CA PHE A 131 -0.05 23.91 1.89
C PHE A 131 -1.01 24.94 1.32
N THR A 132 -0.47 25.86 0.52
CA THR A 132 -1.28 26.62 -0.44
C THR A 132 -1.35 25.84 -1.74
N ILE A 133 -2.55 25.66 -2.29
CA ILE A 133 -2.73 24.97 -3.58
C ILE A 133 -2.20 25.86 -4.70
N LEU A 134 -1.25 25.32 -5.44
CA LEU A 134 -0.54 26.03 -6.51
C LEU A 134 -1.19 25.77 -7.87
N PRO A 135 -1.14 26.74 -8.79
CA PRO A 135 -1.54 26.52 -10.18
C PRO A 135 -0.53 25.61 -10.89
N MET A 136 -1.01 24.86 -11.88
CA MET A 136 -0.20 23.92 -12.66
C MET A 136 1.00 24.58 -13.38
N GLU A 137 0.94 25.89 -13.67
CA GLU A 137 2.01 26.67 -14.27
C GLU A 137 3.26 26.72 -13.39
N SER A 138 3.08 26.63 -12.07
CA SER A 138 4.19 26.61 -11.10
C SER A 138 4.90 25.26 -11.00
N LEU A 139 4.37 24.19 -11.60
CA LEU A 139 4.86 22.81 -11.46
C LEU A 139 6.35 22.69 -11.78
N GLN A 140 6.80 23.22 -12.93
CA GLN A 140 8.22 23.13 -13.36
C GLN A 140 9.16 23.80 -12.36
N ARG A 141 8.79 24.95 -11.83
CA ARG A 141 9.58 25.67 -10.83
C ARG A 141 9.75 24.85 -9.56
N VAL A 142 8.65 24.30 -9.04
CA VAL A 142 8.66 23.48 -7.81
C VAL A 142 9.48 22.21 -8.00
N VAL A 143 9.29 21.50 -9.10
CA VAL A 143 10.04 20.26 -9.40
C VAL A 143 11.55 20.52 -9.39
N ARG A 144 11.99 21.61 -10.00
CA ARG A 144 13.41 21.99 -10.02
C ARG A 144 13.96 22.44 -8.66
N SER A 145 13.12 23.07 -7.83
CA SER A 145 13.55 23.60 -6.52
C SER A 145 13.67 22.55 -5.44
N PHE A 146 12.92 21.44 -5.53
CA PHE A 146 12.78 20.45 -4.45
C PHE A 146 13.28 19.05 -4.80
N ASP A 147 13.87 18.86 -6.00
CA ASP A 147 14.31 17.53 -6.48
C ASP A 147 13.21 16.46 -6.29
N VAL A 148 12.07 16.70 -6.91
CA VAL A 148 10.87 15.89 -6.72
C VAL A 148 11.05 14.50 -7.34
N ALA A 149 11.00 13.48 -6.51
CA ALA A 149 11.13 12.08 -6.93
C ALA A 149 9.79 11.45 -7.35
N ILE A 150 8.69 11.83 -6.69
CA ILE A 150 7.38 11.16 -6.84
C ILE A 150 6.28 12.19 -7.13
N ALA A 151 5.41 11.88 -8.09
CA ALA A 151 4.16 12.61 -8.31
C ALA A 151 2.97 11.74 -7.90
N ILE A 152 2.14 12.25 -6.99
CA ILE A 152 0.84 11.65 -6.63
C ILE A 152 -0.22 12.29 -7.52
N VAL A 153 -0.89 11.47 -8.36
CA VAL A 153 -1.86 11.94 -9.36
C VAL A 153 -3.28 11.57 -8.92
N CYS A 154 -4.08 12.59 -8.56
CA CYS A 154 -5.44 12.46 -8.05
C CYS A 154 -6.46 13.25 -8.91
N VAL A 155 -6.24 13.30 -10.22
CA VAL A 155 -7.09 14.04 -11.17
C VAL A 155 -8.14 13.13 -11.81
N PRO A 156 -9.21 13.70 -12.44
CA PRO A 156 -10.16 12.93 -13.23
C PRO A 156 -9.48 12.17 -14.38
N LYS A 157 -10.13 11.08 -14.84
CA LYS A 157 -9.64 10.20 -15.90
C LYS A 157 -9.14 10.97 -17.12
N ASP A 158 -9.91 11.95 -17.57
CA ASP A 158 -9.63 12.68 -18.81
C ASP A 158 -8.39 13.58 -18.73
N ALA A 159 -8.02 14.01 -17.52
CA ALA A 159 -6.83 14.82 -17.30
C ALA A 159 -5.56 13.99 -16.96
N ALA A 160 -5.73 12.72 -16.59
CA ALA A 160 -4.65 11.92 -16.01
C ALA A 160 -3.46 11.72 -16.96
N GLN A 161 -3.72 11.42 -18.23
CA GLN A 161 -2.64 11.18 -19.21
C GLN A 161 -1.84 12.46 -19.50
N SER A 162 -2.49 13.60 -19.63
CA SER A 162 -1.79 14.87 -19.89
C SER A 162 -0.93 15.28 -18.69
N VAL A 163 -1.43 15.07 -17.47
CA VAL A 163 -0.67 15.28 -16.23
C VAL A 163 0.54 14.34 -16.17
N ALA A 164 0.35 13.04 -16.43
CA ALA A 164 1.44 12.08 -16.44
C ALA A 164 2.55 12.43 -17.46
N SER A 165 2.16 12.81 -18.67
CA SER A 165 3.11 13.24 -19.71
C SER A 165 3.90 14.48 -19.29
N ARG A 166 3.24 15.45 -18.65
CA ARG A 166 3.89 16.65 -18.13
C ARG A 166 4.85 16.34 -16.99
N VAL A 167 4.47 15.48 -16.06
CA VAL A 167 5.31 15.00 -14.95
C VAL A 167 6.56 14.30 -15.50
N ALA A 168 6.36 13.39 -16.46
CA ALA A 168 7.44 12.67 -17.14
C ALA A 168 8.45 13.61 -17.81
N SER A 169 7.97 14.63 -18.53
CA SER A 169 8.82 15.62 -19.22
C SER A 169 9.66 16.47 -18.26
N LEU A 170 9.28 16.56 -17.00
CA LEU A 170 10.03 17.26 -15.95
C LEU A 170 11.07 16.39 -15.23
N GLY A 171 11.20 15.13 -15.62
CA GLY A 171 12.21 14.22 -15.10
C GLY A 171 11.81 13.45 -13.83
N ILE A 172 10.57 13.57 -13.37
CA ILE A 172 10.07 12.79 -12.24
C ILE A 172 10.03 11.31 -12.62
N LYS A 173 10.58 10.44 -11.77
CA LYS A 173 10.81 9.02 -12.07
C LYS A 173 9.74 8.07 -11.52
N ALA A 174 8.87 8.55 -10.64
CA ALA A 174 7.80 7.72 -10.09
C ALA A 174 6.45 8.46 -10.07
N ILE A 175 5.39 7.75 -10.45
CA ILE A 175 4.02 8.24 -10.42
C ILE A 175 3.17 7.29 -9.58
N TRP A 176 2.56 7.81 -8.52
CA TRP A 176 1.54 7.10 -7.76
C TRP A 176 0.16 7.58 -8.23
N ASN A 177 -0.46 6.75 -9.08
CA ASN A 177 -1.67 7.12 -9.81
C ASN A 177 -2.93 6.63 -9.08
N PHE A 178 -3.75 7.57 -8.66
CA PHE A 178 -5.08 7.33 -8.08
C PHE A 178 -6.22 7.63 -9.07
N SER A 179 -5.91 8.08 -10.27
CA SER A 179 -6.91 8.30 -11.32
C SER A 179 -7.43 6.95 -11.84
N PRO A 180 -8.74 6.82 -12.17
CA PRO A 180 -9.33 5.56 -12.58
C PRO A 180 -8.98 5.19 -14.04
N THR A 181 -7.70 5.25 -14.39
CA THR A 181 -7.18 4.92 -15.73
C THR A 181 -5.72 4.45 -15.63
N GLN A 182 -5.30 3.65 -16.60
CA GLN A 182 -3.89 3.33 -16.78
C GLN A 182 -3.19 4.46 -17.52
N LEU A 183 -1.95 4.74 -17.14
CA LEU A 183 -1.12 5.77 -17.74
C LEU A 183 -0.10 5.15 -18.69
N THR A 184 0.11 5.80 -19.83
CA THR A 184 1.18 5.46 -20.77
C THR A 184 2.31 6.44 -20.58
N VAL A 185 3.46 5.96 -20.12
CA VAL A 185 4.66 6.77 -19.85
C VAL A 185 5.91 6.07 -20.40
N PRO A 186 7.05 6.78 -20.57
CA PRO A 186 8.32 6.16 -20.89
C PRO A 186 8.69 5.02 -19.90
N SER A 187 9.40 4.00 -20.40
CA SER A 187 9.74 2.78 -19.65
C SER A 187 10.64 3.01 -18.44
N ASP A 188 11.32 4.14 -18.36
CA ASP A 188 12.16 4.54 -17.23
C ASP A 188 11.37 5.21 -16.09
N ILE A 189 10.05 5.33 -16.23
CA ILE A 189 9.17 5.90 -15.21
C ILE A 189 8.37 4.78 -14.55
N ILE A 190 8.48 4.67 -13.24
CA ILE A 190 7.73 3.71 -12.45
C ILE A 190 6.32 4.24 -12.21
N VAL A 191 5.31 3.45 -12.58
CA VAL A 191 3.90 3.80 -12.31
C VAL A 191 3.29 2.77 -11.38
N ARG A 192 2.78 3.23 -10.25
CA ARG A 192 1.92 2.45 -9.37
C ARG A 192 0.47 2.94 -9.53
N ASN A 193 -0.40 2.06 -10.01
CA ASN A 193 -1.83 2.36 -10.14
C ASN A 193 -2.60 1.85 -8.91
N GLU A 194 -3.38 2.72 -8.29
CA GLU A 194 -4.27 2.37 -7.18
C GLU A 194 -5.73 2.47 -7.64
N ASN A 195 -6.46 1.37 -7.50
CA ASN A 195 -7.88 1.33 -7.77
C ASN A 195 -8.65 0.97 -6.49
N ILE A 196 -9.11 1.99 -5.79
CA ILE A 196 -9.84 1.82 -4.52
C ILE A 196 -11.11 0.98 -4.71
N ALA A 197 -11.76 1.07 -5.88
CA ALA A 197 -12.98 0.32 -6.17
C ALA A 197 -12.73 -1.19 -6.40
N MET A 198 -11.51 -1.59 -6.72
CA MET A 198 -11.18 -3.00 -6.95
C MET A 198 -11.39 -3.85 -5.69
N GLY A 199 -11.10 -3.30 -4.51
CA GLY A 199 -11.38 -3.96 -3.23
C GLY A 199 -12.85 -4.30 -3.03
N LEU A 200 -13.75 -3.42 -3.48
CA LEU A 200 -15.20 -3.67 -3.43
C LEU A 200 -15.61 -4.81 -4.35
N ALA A 201 -15.04 -4.92 -5.55
CA ALA A 201 -15.32 -6.03 -6.47
C ALA A 201 -14.91 -7.38 -5.88
N ILE A 202 -13.73 -7.43 -5.24
CA ILE A 202 -13.23 -8.63 -4.54
C ILE A 202 -14.16 -8.99 -3.37
N LEU A 203 -14.55 -8.01 -2.55
CA LEU A 203 -15.48 -8.22 -1.44
C LEU A 203 -16.83 -8.76 -1.93
N SER A 204 -17.38 -8.18 -3.01
CA SER A 204 -18.63 -8.64 -3.61
C SER A 204 -18.55 -10.08 -4.08
N HIS A 205 -17.41 -10.51 -4.65
CA HIS A 205 -17.17 -11.90 -5.01
C HIS A 205 -17.24 -12.84 -3.80
N TYR A 206 -16.55 -12.49 -2.70
CA TYR A 206 -16.56 -13.30 -1.48
C TYR A 206 -17.96 -13.36 -0.86
N MET A 207 -18.71 -12.28 -0.83
CA MET A 207 -20.09 -12.26 -0.34
C MET A 207 -21.01 -13.19 -1.16
N LYS A 208 -20.88 -13.15 -2.49
CA LYS A 208 -21.64 -14.05 -3.38
C LYS A 208 -21.32 -15.53 -3.11
N ARG A 209 -20.05 -15.85 -2.91
CA ARG A 209 -19.60 -17.21 -2.62
C ARG A 209 -20.17 -17.72 -1.30
N ARG A 210 -20.04 -16.91 -0.22
CA ARG A 210 -20.59 -17.24 1.09
C ARG A 210 -22.10 -17.50 1.06
N LYS A 211 -22.86 -16.65 0.36
CA LYS A 211 -24.29 -16.83 0.18
C LYS A 211 -24.65 -18.14 -0.53
N LYS A 212 -23.82 -18.58 -1.48
CA LYS A 212 -24.00 -19.87 -2.16
C LYS A 212 -23.71 -21.05 -1.22
N ASP A 213 -22.66 -20.95 -0.41
CA ASP A 213 -22.29 -22.00 0.55
C ASP A 213 -23.37 -22.14 1.64
N ASP A 214 -23.91 -21.04 2.16
CA ASP A 214 -25.01 -21.01 3.13
C ASP A 214 -26.29 -21.64 2.55
N LEU A 215 -26.65 -21.34 1.29
CA LEU A 215 -27.79 -21.94 0.61
C LEU A 215 -27.61 -23.44 0.36
N SER A 216 -26.39 -23.87 0.02
CA SER A 216 -26.05 -25.28 -0.16
C SER A 216 -26.11 -26.06 1.15
N ALA A 217 -25.63 -25.47 2.26
CA ALA A 217 -25.71 -26.05 3.60
C ALA A 217 -27.17 -26.20 4.05
N THR A 218 -27.99 -25.18 3.83
CA THR A 218 -29.43 -25.22 4.16
C THR A 218 -30.17 -26.27 3.34
N ALA A 219 -29.87 -26.39 2.03
CA ALA A 219 -30.47 -27.42 1.17
C ALA A 219 -30.07 -28.86 1.63
N ALA A 220 -28.80 -29.06 2.02
CA ALA A 220 -28.33 -30.34 2.51
C ALA A 220 -28.99 -30.72 3.85
N THR A 221 -29.25 -29.74 4.72
CA THR A 221 -29.96 -29.97 6.01
C THR A 221 -31.43 -30.32 5.78
N ILE A 222 -32.07 -29.74 4.75
CA ILE A 222 -33.48 -30.09 4.39
C ILE A 222 -33.56 -31.49 3.79
N GLN A 223 -32.56 -31.92 3.02
CA GLN A 223 -32.53 -33.24 2.39
C GLN A 223 -32.19 -34.39 3.37
N ASN A 224 -31.47 -34.07 4.45
CA ASN A 224 -31.10 -35.02 5.49
C ASN A 224 -31.43 -34.44 6.89
N PRO A 225 -32.68 -34.43 7.33
CA PRO A 225 -33.03 -33.95 8.66
C PRO A 225 -32.32 -34.82 9.72
N PRO A 226 -31.84 -34.26 10.82
CA PRO A 226 -31.24 -35.03 11.89
C PRO A 226 -32.26 -36.05 12.40
N LEU A 227 -31.81 -37.30 12.58
CA LEU A 227 -32.63 -38.36 13.15
C LEU A 227 -33.19 -37.90 14.51
N PRO A 228 -34.50 -38.16 14.78
CA PRO A 228 -35.06 -37.83 16.08
C PRO A 228 -34.27 -38.58 17.17
N THR A 229 -33.76 -37.83 18.14
CA THR A 229 -33.15 -38.41 19.32
C THR A 229 -34.25 -39.14 20.08
N ASP A 230 -34.12 -40.48 20.24
CA ASP A 230 -35.03 -41.27 21.06
C ASP A 230 -35.14 -40.66 22.46
N PRO A 231 -36.35 -40.55 23.03
CA PRO A 231 -36.50 -40.11 24.39
C PRO A 231 -35.88 -41.16 25.31
N VAL A 232 -34.88 -40.74 26.08
CA VAL A 232 -34.35 -41.54 27.18
C VAL A 232 -35.51 -41.74 28.16
N HIS A 233 -36.03 -42.97 28.22
CA HIS A 233 -36.99 -43.37 29.23
C HIS A 233 -36.30 -43.43 30.61
N PRO A 234 -36.99 -43.03 31.69
CA PRO A 234 -36.46 -42.97 33.06
C PRO A 234 -36.20 -44.35 33.67
#